data_90a2352901475c708c920fd840c5794b
#
_entry.id   90a2352901475c708c920fd840c5794b
#
_cell.length_a   1.000
_cell.length_b   1.000
_cell.length_c   1.000
_cell.angle_alpha   90.00
_cell.angle_beta   90.00
_cell.angle_gamma   90.00
#
_symmetry.space_group_name_H-M   'P 1'
#
loop_
_entity.id
_entity.type
_entity.pdbx_description
1 polymer ?
#
loop_
_entity_poly.entity_id
_entity_poly.type
_entity_poly.pdbx_seq_one_letter_code
_entity_poly.pdbx_strand_id
1 'polypeptide(L)'
;MIVTIVGAGRLAEGIAVRVLAGDHRLRLADAEPGKADELAAGLSARAVRDAGRPSPFVMVAGVSEAIAGADVVVLAVPYPQGRLIVRDQGAALSGVTVVDTCNPVDFSTFDSLLTSPGMSAAEEIAAANPAARVVKAFNTTFASALVAGWVGGLPLDVFLAGDDPLAKSRVAALVSDGGMRPVDTGPLRRARELEAFQLLHMTLQGPLGLDWASAVKLLP
;
A
#
# COMPACT_ATOMS: atom_id res chain seq x y z
N MET A 1 -1.39 -12.01 -10.66
CA MET A 1 -1.28 -12.33 -9.22
C MET A 1 -2.63 -12.19 -8.54
N ILE A 2 -2.82 -12.86 -7.41
CA ILE A 2 -3.93 -12.60 -6.48
C ILE A 2 -3.43 -11.59 -5.45
N VAL A 3 -4.00 -10.39 -5.46
CA VAL A 3 -3.65 -9.30 -4.55
C VAL A 3 -4.81 -9.09 -3.59
N THR A 4 -4.54 -9.19 -2.30
CA THR A 4 -5.49 -8.86 -1.24
C THR A 4 -5.14 -7.51 -0.66
N ILE A 5 -6.10 -6.60 -0.56
CA ILE A 5 -5.95 -5.33 0.16
C ILE A 5 -6.80 -5.41 1.43
N VAL A 6 -6.15 -5.23 2.57
CA VAL A 6 -6.81 -5.11 3.87
C VAL A 6 -6.89 -3.64 4.25
N GLY A 7 -8.10 -3.16 4.39
CA GLY A 7 -8.46 -1.74 4.50
C GLY A 7 -9.20 -1.25 3.26
N ALA A 8 -10.19 -0.37 3.43
CA ALA A 8 -11.02 0.16 2.35
C ALA A 8 -11.05 1.70 2.32
N GLY A 9 -9.99 2.34 2.82
CA GLY A 9 -9.82 3.78 2.78
C GLY A 9 -9.33 4.31 1.42
N ARG A 10 -9.10 5.62 1.33
CA ARG A 10 -8.66 6.30 0.10
C ARG A 10 -7.35 5.72 -0.48
N LEU A 11 -6.38 5.35 0.38
CA LEU A 11 -5.12 4.75 -0.08
C LEU A 11 -5.38 3.36 -0.68
N ALA A 12 -6.24 2.57 -0.06
CA ALA A 12 -6.68 1.28 -0.58
C ALA A 12 -7.32 1.42 -1.96
N GLU A 13 -8.19 2.42 -2.16
CA GLU A 13 -8.77 2.75 -3.46
C GLU A 13 -7.70 3.03 -4.52
N GLY A 14 -6.75 3.92 -4.21
CA GLY A 14 -5.67 4.26 -5.14
C GLY A 14 -4.85 3.05 -5.55
N ILE A 15 -4.46 2.20 -4.59
CA ILE A 15 -3.72 0.95 -4.86
C ILE A 15 -4.59 -0.03 -5.66
N ALA A 16 -5.88 -0.20 -5.30
CA ALA A 16 -6.81 -1.07 -6.00
C ALA A 16 -6.95 -0.70 -7.49
N VAL A 17 -7.06 0.60 -7.80
CA VAL A 17 -7.09 1.10 -9.19
C VAL A 17 -5.84 0.67 -9.95
N ARG A 18 -4.66 0.72 -9.33
CA ARG A 18 -3.40 0.30 -9.96
C ARG A 18 -3.29 -1.22 -10.10
N VAL A 19 -3.74 -1.99 -9.11
CA VAL A 19 -3.83 -3.46 -9.16
C VAL A 19 -4.69 -3.89 -10.36
N LEU A 20 -5.85 -3.28 -10.52
CA LEU A 20 -6.78 -3.60 -11.62
C LEU A 20 -6.26 -3.11 -12.98
N ALA A 21 -5.52 -2.01 -13.04
CA ALA A 21 -4.87 -1.54 -14.26
C ALA A 21 -3.79 -2.50 -14.76
N GLY A 22 -3.12 -3.23 -13.84
CA GLY A 22 -2.15 -4.27 -14.13
C GLY A 22 -2.75 -5.67 -14.41
N ASP A 23 -4.07 -5.77 -14.57
CA ASP A 23 -4.78 -7.02 -14.86
C ASP A 23 -4.59 -8.11 -13.79
N HIS A 24 -4.48 -7.70 -12.51
CA HIS A 24 -4.40 -8.61 -11.37
C HIS A 24 -5.78 -8.88 -10.77
N ARG A 25 -5.90 -10.05 -10.11
CA ARG A 25 -7.13 -10.41 -9.37
C ARG A 25 -7.11 -9.71 -8.02
N LEU A 26 -8.15 -8.94 -7.71
CA LEU A 26 -8.27 -8.18 -6.48
C LEU A 26 -9.20 -8.86 -5.48
N ARG A 27 -8.77 -8.91 -4.21
CA ARG A 27 -9.60 -9.22 -3.07
C ARG A 27 -9.57 -8.04 -2.11
N LEU A 28 -10.70 -7.71 -1.51
CA LEU A 28 -10.84 -6.65 -0.52
C LEU A 28 -11.34 -7.21 0.80
N ALA A 29 -10.79 -6.70 1.89
CA ALA A 29 -11.26 -6.97 3.24
C ALA A 29 -11.16 -5.70 4.09
N ASP A 30 -12.12 -5.47 4.96
CA ASP A 30 -12.07 -4.42 5.98
C ASP A 30 -12.67 -4.94 7.28
N ALA A 31 -12.24 -4.39 8.42
CA ALA A 31 -12.81 -4.71 9.72
C ALA A 31 -14.21 -4.11 9.92
N GLU A 32 -14.50 -2.99 9.23
CA GLU A 32 -15.82 -2.36 9.28
C GLU A 32 -16.74 -2.98 8.21
N PRO A 33 -17.90 -3.52 8.62
CA PRO A 33 -18.85 -4.11 7.69
C PRO A 33 -19.29 -3.12 6.59
N GLY A 34 -19.33 -3.59 5.34
CA GLY A 34 -19.81 -2.83 4.19
C GLY A 34 -18.76 -1.93 3.52
N LYS A 35 -17.68 -1.51 4.21
CA LYS A 35 -16.67 -0.62 3.58
C LYS A 35 -15.97 -1.25 2.38
N ALA A 36 -15.64 -2.53 2.46
CA ALA A 36 -15.03 -3.24 1.35
C ALA A 36 -16.01 -3.41 0.17
N ASP A 37 -17.30 -3.61 0.45
CA ASP A 37 -18.36 -3.68 -0.57
C ASP A 37 -18.56 -2.34 -1.27
N GLU A 38 -18.58 -1.23 -0.52
CA GLU A 38 -18.65 0.12 -1.07
C GLU A 38 -17.47 0.42 -1.99
N LEU A 39 -16.26 0.08 -1.57
CA LEU A 39 -15.07 0.22 -2.39
C LEU A 39 -15.15 -0.64 -3.66
N ALA A 40 -15.58 -1.90 -3.57
CA ALA A 40 -15.75 -2.79 -4.72
C ALA A 40 -16.76 -2.23 -5.72
N ALA A 41 -17.91 -1.73 -5.24
CA ALA A 41 -18.91 -1.08 -6.07
C ALA A 41 -18.38 0.17 -6.78
N GLY A 42 -17.61 1.01 -6.06
CA GLY A 42 -16.94 2.20 -6.62
C GLY A 42 -15.95 1.86 -7.73
N LEU A 43 -15.11 0.84 -7.52
CA LEU A 43 -14.14 0.36 -8.51
C LEU A 43 -14.84 -0.19 -9.75
N SER A 44 -15.93 -0.95 -9.58
CA SER A 44 -16.73 -1.49 -10.69
C SER A 44 -17.36 -0.38 -11.53
N ALA A 45 -17.98 0.61 -10.87
CA ALA A 45 -18.57 1.77 -11.54
C ALA A 45 -17.50 2.59 -12.31
N ARG A 46 -16.29 2.70 -11.76
CA ARG A 46 -15.17 3.37 -12.40
C ARG A 46 -14.70 2.62 -13.65
N ALA A 47 -14.54 1.31 -13.60
CA ALA A 47 -14.09 0.50 -14.73
C ALA A 47 -15.04 0.60 -15.94
N VAL A 48 -16.35 0.58 -15.68
CA VAL A 48 -17.37 0.78 -16.72
C VAL A 48 -17.27 2.17 -17.34
N ARG A 49 -17.12 3.21 -16.51
CA ARG A 49 -17.09 4.60 -16.94
C ARG A 49 -15.82 4.94 -17.74
N ASP A 50 -14.66 4.52 -17.24
CA ASP A 50 -13.35 4.98 -17.77
C ASP A 50 -12.88 4.17 -18.98
N ALA A 51 -13.32 2.92 -19.16
CA ALA A 51 -12.79 2.04 -20.20
C ALA A 51 -13.84 1.25 -20.99
N GLY A 52 -15.14 1.33 -20.66
CA GLY A 52 -16.15 0.44 -21.23
C GLY A 52 -15.85 -1.05 -21.00
N ARG A 53 -14.96 -1.36 -20.04
CA ARG A 53 -14.53 -2.72 -19.73
C ARG A 53 -15.58 -3.41 -18.86
N PRO A 54 -15.74 -4.73 -18.95
CA PRO A 54 -16.53 -5.47 -18.00
C PRO A 54 -16.02 -5.19 -16.57
N SER A 55 -16.94 -5.23 -15.61
CA SER A 55 -16.60 -5.05 -14.18
C SER A 55 -15.43 -5.95 -13.80
N PRO A 56 -14.37 -5.42 -13.20
CA PRO A 56 -13.24 -6.23 -12.78
C PRO A 56 -13.70 -7.25 -11.75
N PHE A 57 -13.04 -8.40 -11.73
CA PHE A 57 -13.29 -9.38 -10.69
C PHE A 57 -12.73 -8.87 -9.35
N VAL A 58 -13.61 -8.38 -8.49
CA VAL A 58 -13.30 -7.96 -7.13
C VAL A 58 -14.08 -8.86 -6.17
N MET A 59 -13.37 -9.59 -5.34
CA MET A 59 -13.96 -10.41 -4.28
C MET A 59 -13.89 -9.65 -2.96
N VAL A 60 -15.01 -9.57 -2.24
CA VAL A 60 -15.05 -9.08 -0.85
C VAL A 60 -15.19 -10.27 0.09
N ALA A 61 -14.37 -10.32 1.12
CA ALA A 61 -14.35 -11.42 2.09
C ALA A 61 -13.88 -10.95 3.46
N GLY A 62 -14.05 -11.78 4.49
CA GLY A 62 -13.38 -11.56 5.78
C GLY A 62 -11.86 -11.61 5.63
N VAL A 63 -11.13 -10.94 6.55
CA VAL A 63 -9.67 -10.77 6.46
C VAL A 63 -8.94 -12.10 6.25
N SER A 64 -9.25 -13.13 7.04
CA SER A 64 -8.59 -14.44 6.94
C SER A 64 -8.88 -15.15 5.63
N GLU A 65 -10.12 -15.06 5.13
CA GLU A 65 -10.52 -15.66 3.85
C GLU A 65 -9.85 -14.93 2.67
N ALA A 66 -9.81 -13.60 2.72
CA ALA A 66 -9.20 -12.79 1.68
C ALA A 66 -7.69 -13.04 1.56
N ILE A 67 -6.99 -13.29 2.68
CA ILE A 67 -5.56 -13.57 2.73
C ILE A 67 -5.25 -14.98 2.21
N ALA A 68 -6.13 -15.95 2.39
CA ALA A 68 -5.86 -17.34 2.05
C ALA A 68 -5.49 -17.52 0.56
N GLY A 69 -4.27 -17.98 0.29
CA GLY A 69 -3.74 -18.19 -1.06
C GLY A 69 -3.49 -16.90 -1.86
N ALA A 70 -3.34 -15.75 -1.20
CA ALA A 70 -2.90 -14.52 -1.85
C ALA A 70 -1.39 -14.59 -2.16
N ASP A 71 -1.00 -14.02 -3.30
CA ASP A 71 0.41 -13.82 -3.66
C ASP A 71 0.99 -12.60 -2.94
N VAL A 72 0.16 -11.55 -2.79
CA VAL A 72 0.50 -10.29 -2.15
C VAL A 72 -0.65 -9.85 -1.26
N VAL A 73 -0.34 -9.47 -0.01
CA VAL A 73 -1.27 -8.86 0.93
C VAL A 73 -0.82 -7.43 1.20
N VAL A 74 -1.66 -6.45 0.85
CA VAL A 74 -1.41 -5.02 1.09
C VAL A 74 -2.14 -4.59 2.36
N LEU A 75 -1.40 -4.07 3.31
CA LEU A 75 -1.95 -3.51 4.55
C LEU A 75 -2.20 -2.00 4.35
N ALA A 76 -3.42 -1.65 3.96
CA ALA A 76 -3.86 -0.27 3.78
C ALA A 76 -4.67 0.23 4.99
N VAL A 77 -4.17 -0.06 6.18
CA VAL A 77 -4.73 0.26 7.49
C VAL A 77 -3.73 1.07 8.30
N PRO A 78 -4.15 1.79 9.37
CA PRO A 78 -3.23 2.45 10.28
C PRO A 78 -2.21 1.48 10.88
N TYR A 79 -1.00 1.98 11.20
CA TYR A 79 0.12 1.18 11.68
C TYR A 79 -0.23 0.20 12.82
N PRO A 80 -0.94 0.60 13.91
CA PRO A 80 -1.23 -0.32 15.00
C PRO A 80 -2.05 -1.54 14.54
N GLN A 81 -3.03 -1.33 13.65
CA GLN A 81 -3.86 -2.41 13.10
C GLN A 81 -3.07 -3.33 12.19
N GLY A 82 -2.18 -2.80 11.33
CA GLY A 82 -1.34 -3.59 10.44
C GLY A 82 -0.50 -4.60 11.21
N ARG A 83 0.12 -4.18 12.31
CA ARG A 83 0.90 -5.06 13.20
C ARG A 83 0.05 -6.16 13.84
N LEU A 84 -1.16 -5.82 14.29
CA LEU A 84 -2.08 -6.79 14.88
C LEU A 84 -2.53 -7.83 13.84
N ILE A 85 -2.91 -7.41 12.65
CA ILE A 85 -3.31 -8.30 11.56
C ILE A 85 -2.20 -9.29 11.25
N VAL A 86 -0.97 -8.83 11.08
CA VAL A 86 0.17 -9.71 10.74
C VAL A 86 0.47 -10.71 11.85
N ARG A 87 0.36 -10.30 13.11
CA ARG A 87 0.49 -11.20 14.26
C ARG A 87 -0.63 -12.25 14.28
N ASP A 88 -1.89 -11.81 14.16
CA ASP A 88 -3.06 -12.65 14.35
C ASP A 88 -3.29 -13.62 13.18
N GLN A 89 -2.91 -13.25 11.96
CA GLN A 89 -2.96 -14.14 10.80
C GLN A 89 -1.80 -15.15 10.74
N GLY A 90 -0.74 -14.95 11.51
CA GLY A 90 0.28 -15.95 11.84
C GLY A 90 0.72 -16.82 10.64
N ALA A 91 0.42 -18.12 10.72
CA ALA A 91 0.82 -19.10 9.71
C ALA A 91 0.22 -18.85 8.31
N ALA A 92 -0.94 -18.19 8.21
CA ALA A 92 -1.55 -17.86 6.91
C ALA A 92 -0.70 -16.89 6.06
N LEU A 93 0.18 -16.13 6.71
CA LEU A 93 1.11 -15.21 6.05
C LEU A 93 2.51 -15.80 5.86
N SER A 94 2.75 -17.07 6.21
CA SER A 94 4.06 -17.69 6.04
C SER A 94 4.47 -17.71 4.56
N GLY A 95 5.60 -17.07 4.24
CA GLY A 95 6.12 -16.94 2.88
C GLY A 95 5.32 -16.03 1.95
N VAL A 96 4.22 -15.43 2.44
CA VAL A 96 3.41 -14.46 1.69
C VAL A 96 4.14 -13.10 1.64
N THR A 97 4.06 -12.42 0.50
CA THR A 97 4.54 -11.04 0.37
C THR A 97 3.54 -10.11 1.05
N VAL A 98 3.95 -9.43 2.11
CA VAL A 98 3.14 -8.45 2.84
C VAL A 98 3.65 -7.05 2.54
N VAL A 99 2.82 -6.21 1.95
CA VAL A 99 3.14 -4.81 1.66
C VAL A 99 2.62 -3.93 2.80
N ASP A 100 3.54 -3.29 3.51
CA ASP A 100 3.20 -2.23 4.46
C ASP A 100 3.18 -0.88 3.77
N THR A 101 2.04 -0.19 3.85
CA THR A 101 1.82 1.13 3.22
C THR A 101 1.70 2.26 4.25
N CYS A 102 1.76 1.95 5.53
CA CYS A 102 1.43 2.93 6.57
C CYS A 102 2.50 4.00 6.75
N ASN A 103 2.09 5.11 7.30
CA ASN A 103 2.96 6.12 7.89
C ASN A 103 2.56 6.24 9.37
N PRO A 104 3.44 5.89 10.30
CA PRO A 104 3.14 5.89 11.73
C PRO A 104 3.24 7.31 12.33
N VAL A 105 2.57 8.27 11.69
CA VAL A 105 2.60 9.69 12.08
C VAL A 105 1.76 9.90 13.34
N ASP A 106 2.26 10.68 14.28
CA ASP A 106 1.45 11.28 15.33
C ASP A 106 0.56 12.38 14.74
N PHE A 107 -0.67 12.03 14.41
CA PHE A 107 -1.62 12.96 13.81
C PHE A 107 -2.12 14.04 14.77
N SER A 108 -1.79 13.97 16.06
CA SER A 108 -2.13 15.03 17.02
C SER A 108 -1.18 16.23 16.94
N THR A 109 0.07 15.97 16.57
CA THR A 109 1.12 16.97 16.49
C THR A 109 1.65 17.20 15.07
N PHE A 110 1.61 16.18 14.20
CA PHE A 110 2.26 16.16 12.89
C PHE A 110 3.78 16.40 12.95
N ASP A 111 4.43 16.06 14.08
CA ASP A 111 5.83 16.38 14.34
C ASP A 111 6.69 15.15 14.67
N SER A 112 6.08 13.98 14.81
CA SER A 112 6.80 12.75 15.16
C SER A 112 6.17 11.49 14.58
N LEU A 113 6.96 10.41 14.64
CA LEU A 113 6.51 9.06 14.32
C LEU A 113 6.27 8.28 15.61
N LEU A 114 5.28 7.38 15.59
CA LEU A 114 4.84 6.57 16.73
C LEU A 114 5.63 5.27 16.92
N THR A 115 6.67 5.04 16.12
CA THR A 115 7.49 3.83 16.18
C THR A 115 8.52 3.91 17.32
N SER A 116 9.03 2.76 17.74
CA SER A 116 10.14 2.68 18.69
C SER A 116 11.38 3.40 18.15
N PRO A 117 12.20 4.02 19.01
CA PRO A 117 13.43 4.69 18.57
C PRO A 117 14.32 3.78 17.72
N GLY A 118 14.69 4.26 16.54
CA GLY A 118 15.55 3.53 15.61
C GLY A 118 14.87 2.40 14.84
N MET A 119 13.52 2.32 14.87
CA MET A 119 12.71 1.37 14.13
C MET A 119 11.76 2.07 13.18
N SER A 120 11.32 1.36 12.13
CA SER A 120 10.20 1.73 11.28
C SER A 120 8.97 0.89 11.61
N ALA A 121 7.79 1.35 11.22
CA ALA A 121 6.57 0.55 11.27
C ALA A 121 6.71 -0.78 10.51
N ALA A 122 7.34 -0.75 9.33
CA ALA A 122 7.59 -1.96 8.54
C ALA A 122 8.44 -2.99 9.28
N GLU A 123 9.49 -2.56 10.00
CA GLU A 123 10.33 -3.46 10.81
C GLU A 123 9.56 -4.04 12.00
N GLU A 124 8.74 -3.23 12.68
CA GLU A 124 7.91 -3.72 13.78
C GLU A 124 6.80 -4.68 13.31
N ILE A 125 6.24 -4.46 12.11
CA ILE A 125 5.31 -5.38 11.45
C ILE A 125 6.02 -6.70 11.10
N ALA A 126 7.22 -6.65 10.53
CA ALA A 126 8.02 -7.84 10.23
C ALA A 126 8.39 -8.62 11.48
N ALA A 127 8.74 -7.94 12.58
CA ALA A 127 9.02 -8.57 13.86
C ALA A 127 7.79 -9.26 14.49
N ALA A 128 6.57 -8.79 14.19
CA ALA A 128 5.33 -9.42 14.66
C ALA A 128 5.07 -10.80 14.03
N ASN A 129 5.61 -11.06 12.83
CA ASN A 129 5.55 -12.37 12.17
C ASN A 129 6.79 -12.57 11.26
N PRO A 130 7.88 -13.15 11.77
CA PRO A 130 9.11 -13.36 11.00
C PRO A 130 8.96 -14.30 9.80
N ALA A 131 7.86 -15.06 9.70
CA ALA A 131 7.59 -15.91 8.55
C ALA A 131 6.96 -15.15 7.36
N ALA A 132 6.43 -13.95 7.56
CA ALA A 132 5.93 -13.07 6.51
C ALA A 132 7.10 -12.34 5.83
N ARG A 133 6.98 -12.09 4.53
CA ARG A 133 7.99 -11.36 3.73
C ARG A 133 7.55 -9.92 3.56
N VAL A 134 7.94 -9.06 4.48
CA VAL A 134 7.48 -7.67 4.51
C VAL A 134 8.26 -6.80 3.52
N VAL A 135 7.53 -6.00 2.76
CA VAL A 135 8.05 -4.96 1.86
C VAL A 135 7.34 -3.64 2.19
N LYS A 136 8.08 -2.59 2.48
CA LYS A 136 7.57 -1.22 2.54
C LYS A 136 7.34 -0.73 1.13
N ALA A 137 6.13 -0.23 0.82
CA ALA A 137 5.83 0.40 -0.46
C ALA A 137 4.60 1.33 -0.37
N PHE A 138 4.43 2.22 -1.34
CA PHE A 138 3.30 3.15 -1.50
C PHE A 138 3.15 4.21 -0.39
N ASN A 139 3.91 4.15 0.68
CA ASN A 139 3.79 5.09 1.79
C ASN A 139 4.14 6.54 1.42
N THR A 140 4.96 6.75 0.39
CA THR A 140 5.39 8.08 -0.09
C THR A 140 4.49 8.65 -1.19
N THR A 141 3.38 7.99 -1.50
CA THR A 141 2.41 8.42 -2.51
C THR A 141 1.06 8.75 -1.87
N PHE A 142 0.42 9.84 -2.28
CA PHE A 142 -0.93 10.16 -1.85
C PHE A 142 -1.98 9.41 -2.69
N ALA A 143 -3.14 9.19 -2.10
CA ALA A 143 -4.23 8.44 -2.73
C ALA A 143 -4.67 9.03 -4.09
N SER A 144 -4.79 10.35 -4.19
CA SER A 144 -5.16 11.05 -5.42
C SER A 144 -4.14 10.80 -6.55
N ALA A 145 -2.86 10.84 -6.22
CA ALA A 145 -1.77 10.56 -7.17
C ALA A 145 -1.80 9.09 -7.63
N LEU A 146 -2.05 8.14 -6.71
CA LEU A 146 -2.20 6.72 -7.06
C LEU A 146 -3.39 6.47 -7.99
N VAL A 147 -4.53 7.10 -7.73
CA VAL A 147 -5.70 7.00 -8.64
C VAL A 147 -5.35 7.48 -10.04
N ALA A 148 -4.59 8.57 -10.16
CA ALA A 148 -4.12 9.08 -11.44
C ALA A 148 -3.03 8.18 -12.09
N GLY A 149 -2.08 7.68 -11.29
CA GLY A 149 -0.89 6.95 -11.76
C GLY A 149 0.23 7.84 -12.27
N TRP A 150 0.03 9.16 -12.29
CA TRP A 150 0.94 10.14 -12.91
C TRP A 150 1.07 11.38 -12.05
N VAL A 151 2.22 12.02 -12.13
CA VAL A 151 2.48 13.35 -11.57
C VAL A 151 3.33 14.16 -12.55
N GLY A 152 2.93 15.38 -12.86
CA GLY A 152 3.66 16.22 -13.81
C GLY A 152 3.88 15.59 -15.19
N GLY A 153 2.94 14.77 -15.68
CA GLY A 153 3.05 14.05 -16.95
C GLY A 153 3.96 12.82 -16.93
N LEU A 154 4.45 12.40 -15.77
CA LEU A 154 5.35 11.25 -15.62
C LEU A 154 4.70 10.17 -14.75
N PRO A 155 4.99 8.85 -14.99
CA PRO A 155 4.57 7.77 -14.09
C PRO A 155 5.03 8.03 -12.67
N LEU A 156 4.21 7.67 -11.67
CA LEU A 156 4.61 7.77 -10.27
C LEU A 156 5.82 6.91 -9.95
N ASP A 157 6.70 7.39 -9.07
CA ASP A 157 7.71 6.57 -8.42
C ASP A 157 7.13 5.93 -7.16
N VAL A 158 7.29 4.63 -7.03
CA VAL A 158 6.98 3.87 -5.81
C VAL A 158 8.26 3.31 -5.24
N PHE A 159 8.68 3.85 -4.10
CA PHE A 159 9.89 3.40 -3.41
C PHE A 159 9.62 2.09 -2.67
N LEU A 160 10.54 1.12 -2.80
CA LEU A 160 10.44 -0.21 -2.23
C LEU A 160 11.60 -0.45 -1.27
N ALA A 161 11.31 -0.93 -0.06
CA ALA A 161 12.32 -1.43 0.87
C ALA A 161 11.92 -2.82 1.39
N GLY A 162 12.83 -3.79 1.38
CA GLY A 162 12.55 -5.15 1.82
C GLY A 162 13.79 -6.03 1.81
N ASP A 163 13.81 -7.06 2.66
CA ASP A 163 14.95 -7.96 2.79
C ASP A 163 14.86 -9.18 1.88
N ASP A 164 13.64 -9.63 1.53
CA ASP A 164 13.42 -10.77 0.63
C ASP A 164 13.41 -10.30 -0.84
N PRO A 165 14.37 -10.75 -1.69
CA PRO A 165 14.45 -10.32 -3.08
C PRO A 165 13.24 -10.74 -3.91
N LEU A 166 12.62 -11.90 -3.60
CA LEU A 166 11.47 -12.40 -4.34
C LEU A 166 10.22 -11.58 -4.01
N ALA A 167 10.04 -11.23 -2.74
CA ALA A 167 8.94 -10.35 -2.32
C ALA A 167 9.08 -8.95 -2.96
N LYS A 168 10.29 -8.36 -2.96
CA LYS A 168 10.54 -7.09 -3.65
C LYS A 168 10.25 -7.18 -5.15
N SER A 169 10.68 -8.26 -5.80
CA SER A 169 10.42 -8.47 -7.23
C SER A 169 8.92 -8.56 -7.53
N ARG A 170 8.14 -9.23 -6.69
CA ARG A 170 6.67 -9.29 -6.84
C ARG A 170 6.02 -7.91 -6.72
N VAL A 171 6.45 -7.13 -5.71
CA VAL A 171 5.93 -5.77 -5.52
C VAL A 171 6.37 -4.85 -6.67
N ALA A 172 7.60 -4.97 -7.16
CA ALA A 172 8.08 -4.23 -8.31
C ALA A 172 7.27 -4.54 -9.58
N ALA A 173 6.95 -5.83 -9.82
CA ALA A 173 6.07 -6.23 -10.92
C ALA A 173 4.67 -5.61 -10.77
N LEU A 174 4.06 -5.70 -9.56
CA LEU A 174 2.76 -5.09 -9.27
C LEU A 174 2.74 -3.59 -9.58
N VAL A 175 3.79 -2.87 -9.19
CA VAL A 175 3.97 -1.43 -9.45
C VAL A 175 4.09 -1.15 -10.95
N SER A 176 4.94 -1.91 -11.66
CA SER A 176 5.16 -1.74 -13.10
C SER A 176 3.92 -2.05 -13.92
N ASP A 177 3.23 -3.15 -13.60
CA ASP A 177 1.99 -3.58 -14.27
C ASP A 177 0.88 -2.53 -14.06
N GLY A 178 0.87 -1.87 -12.88
CA GLY A 178 -0.01 -0.75 -12.56
C GLY A 178 0.35 0.58 -13.25
N GLY A 179 1.37 0.61 -14.13
CA GLY A 179 1.78 1.79 -14.88
C GLY A 179 2.64 2.78 -14.11
N MET A 180 3.28 2.35 -13.04
CA MET A 180 4.16 3.18 -12.20
C MET A 180 5.61 2.69 -12.28
N ARG A 181 6.57 3.46 -11.76
CA ARG A 181 7.99 3.10 -11.73
C ARG A 181 8.40 2.61 -10.34
N PRO A 182 8.78 1.32 -10.18
CA PRO A 182 9.34 0.84 -8.92
C PRO A 182 10.77 1.37 -8.73
N VAL A 183 11.10 1.79 -7.51
CA VAL A 183 12.43 2.26 -7.12
C VAL A 183 12.89 1.46 -5.90
N ASP A 184 13.79 0.51 -6.09
CA ASP A 184 14.35 -0.28 -4.99
C ASP A 184 15.32 0.59 -4.17
N THR A 185 15.01 0.78 -2.89
CA THR A 185 15.82 1.55 -1.93
C THR A 185 16.70 0.65 -1.05
N GLY A 186 16.65 -0.67 -1.24
CA GLY A 186 17.48 -1.62 -0.52
C GLY A 186 16.73 -2.40 0.58
N PRO A 187 17.41 -2.71 1.71
CA PRO A 187 16.84 -3.54 2.76
C PRO A 187 15.69 -2.87 3.52
N LEU A 188 14.90 -3.67 4.25
CA LEU A 188 13.69 -3.21 4.97
C LEU A 188 13.96 -2.05 5.92
N ARG A 189 15.13 -1.99 6.52
CA ARG A 189 15.54 -0.86 7.39
C ARG A 189 15.47 0.52 6.71
N ARG A 190 15.45 0.59 5.36
CA ARG A 190 15.24 1.85 4.61
C ARG A 190 13.81 2.38 4.72
N ALA A 191 12.91 1.59 5.27
CA ALA A 191 11.58 2.07 5.63
C ALA A 191 11.63 3.23 6.64
N ARG A 192 12.66 3.30 7.48
CA ARG A 192 12.87 4.40 8.44
C ARG A 192 12.97 5.74 7.72
N GLU A 193 13.80 5.80 6.69
CA GLU A 193 13.98 7.01 5.88
C GLU A 193 12.73 7.32 5.06
N LEU A 194 12.05 6.31 4.52
CA LEU A 194 10.82 6.50 3.75
C LEU A 194 9.67 7.04 4.62
N GLU A 195 9.54 6.58 5.86
CA GLU A 195 8.52 7.04 6.80
C GLU A 195 8.82 8.47 7.29
N ALA A 196 10.07 8.76 7.64
CA ALA A 196 10.50 10.09 8.05
C ALA A 196 10.37 11.10 6.91
N PHE A 197 10.75 10.70 5.69
CA PHE A 197 10.59 11.52 4.50
C PHE A 197 9.12 11.81 4.20
N GLN A 198 8.24 10.83 4.34
CA GLN A 198 6.82 11.06 4.12
C GLN A 198 6.19 11.98 5.18
N LEU A 199 6.62 11.92 6.44
CA LEU A 199 6.21 12.90 7.44
C LEU A 199 6.55 14.32 6.96
N LEU A 200 7.80 14.56 6.53
CA LEU A 200 8.20 15.85 5.97
C LEU A 200 7.34 16.23 4.76
N HIS A 201 7.12 15.31 3.81
CA HIS A 201 6.31 15.56 2.63
C HIS A 201 4.86 15.92 2.98
N MET A 202 4.30 15.31 4.02
CA MET A 202 2.95 15.63 4.52
C MET A 202 2.89 17.04 5.12
N THR A 203 3.89 17.47 5.88
CA THR A 203 3.93 18.82 6.49
C THR A 203 4.04 19.93 5.45
N LEU A 204 4.55 19.65 4.26
CA LEU A 204 4.68 20.61 3.17
C LEU A 204 3.36 20.83 2.41
N GLN A 205 2.34 19.99 2.58
CA GLN A 205 1.12 20.07 1.79
C GLN A 205 0.38 21.41 1.99
N GLY A 206 0.16 21.81 3.24
CA GLY A 206 -0.50 23.06 3.58
C GLY A 206 0.30 24.30 3.15
N PRO A 207 1.57 24.47 3.60
CA PRO A 207 2.38 25.64 3.28
C PRO A 207 2.59 25.89 1.79
N LEU A 208 2.59 24.83 0.97
CA LEU A 208 2.79 24.92 -0.47
C LEU A 208 1.49 24.85 -1.30
N GLY A 209 0.33 24.69 -0.66
CA GLY A 209 -0.97 24.59 -1.35
C GLY A 209 -1.05 23.39 -2.31
N LEU A 210 -0.53 22.22 -1.90
CA LEU A 210 -0.40 21.05 -2.77
C LEU A 210 -1.63 20.12 -2.76
N ASP A 211 -2.61 20.39 -1.91
CA ASP A 211 -3.91 19.70 -1.83
C ASP A 211 -3.82 18.16 -1.78
N TRP A 212 -2.74 17.62 -1.17
CA TRP A 212 -2.47 16.17 -1.10
C TRP A 212 -2.44 15.47 -2.47
N ALA A 213 -2.08 16.23 -3.51
CA ALA A 213 -1.99 15.75 -4.88
C ALA A 213 -0.56 15.69 -5.42
N SER A 214 0.43 16.04 -4.60
CA SER A 214 1.84 15.98 -4.95
C SER A 214 2.40 14.56 -4.87
N ALA A 215 3.53 14.34 -5.51
CA ALA A 215 4.30 13.10 -5.41
C ALA A 215 5.80 13.38 -5.47
N VAL A 216 6.58 12.43 -4.94
CA VAL A 216 8.05 12.47 -5.02
C VAL A 216 8.49 11.78 -6.30
N LYS A 217 9.42 12.41 -7.02
CA LYS A 217 9.94 11.91 -8.29
C LYS A 217 11.46 12.06 -8.35
N LEU A 218 12.16 10.97 -8.70
CA LEU A 218 13.57 11.01 -9.03
C LEU A 218 13.75 11.29 -10.51
N LEU A 219 14.30 12.44 -10.84
CA LEU A 219 14.67 12.83 -12.19
C LEU A 219 16.19 12.73 -12.37
N PRO A 220 16.69 12.36 -13.57
CA PRO A 220 18.13 12.35 -13.86
C PRO A 220 18.71 13.76 -13.89
#